data_5f8615dfe9303c3507d5bf9492471613
#
_entry.id   5f8615dfe9303c3507d5bf9492471613
#
_cell.length_a   1.000
_cell.length_b   1.000
_cell.length_c   1.000
_cell.angle_alpha   90.00
_cell.angle_beta   90.00
_cell.angle_gamma   90.00
#
_symmetry.space_group_name_H-M   'P 1'
#
loop_
_entity.id
_entity.type
_entity.pdbx_description
1 polymer ?
#
loop_
_entity_poly.entity_id
_entity_poly.type
_entity_poly.pdbx_seq_one_letter_code
_entity_poly.pdbx_strand_id
1 'polypeptide(L)'
;FIWIRHAPVEKEKGYVPDYDPNARYNVSAAEQLGRVMPENAHWIISPLKRTRQTAEQVRQHLNHQAQYPLSEHIEPDIIEQDLGSWAGAQLADVWEELAPLPKHNFSFQRAETQPPNGERFADQCLRIATYLHTQEVRIAAEKDTRTHVMFAHAHTIRAVISHCFRLDPDTALSIAIDNYSRTIFDYLPPEPEGNSTLTPAGGNWQLRGLNIPATEP
;
A
#
# COMPACT_ATOMS: atom_id res chain seq x y z
N PHE A 1 4.96 10.93 1.91
CA PHE A 1 4.80 9.51 1.57
C PHE A 1 3.95 9.38 0.32
N ILE A 2 4.43 8.62 -0.67
CA ILE A 2 3.69 8.30 -1.89
C ILE A 2 3.55 6.79 -1.95
N TRP A 3 2.34 6.28 -1.76
CA TRP A 3 2.05 4.86 -1.84
C TRP A 3 1.54 4.50 -3.23
N ILE A 4 2.18 3.57 -3.90
CA ILE A 4 1.87 3.10 -5.26
C ILE A 4 1.40 1.66 -5.17
N ARG A 5 0.18 1.38 -5.66
CA ARG A 5 -0.24 0.00 -5.85
C ARG A 5 0.45 -0.59 -7.07
N HIS A 6 0.98 -1.79 -6.91
CA HIS A 6 1.63 -2.54 -7.99
C HIS A 6 0.78 -2.64 -9.26
N ALA A 7 1.41 -2.94 -10.39
CA ALA A 7 0.78 -3.24 -11.68
C ALA A 7 -0.26 -4.38 -11.58
N PRO A 8 -1.21 -4.48 -12.52
CA PRO A 8 -2.03 -5.68 -12.63
C PRO A 8 -1.17 -6.95 -12.69
N VAL A 9 -1.69 -8.04 -12.17
CA VAL A 9 -0.95 -9.31 -12.13
C VAL A 9 -1.46 -10.31 -13.16
N GLU A 10 -0.59 -11.26 -13.49
CA GLU A 10 -0.99 -12.46 -14.20
C GLU A 10 -1.86 -13.30 -13.28
N LYS A 11 -3.01 -13.70 -13.78
CA LYS A 11 -3.92 -14.61 -13.07
C LYS A 11 -4.73 -15.42 -14.06
N GLU A 12 -5.05 -16.64 -13.70
CA GLU A 12 -5.99 -17.46 -14.42
C GLU A 12 -7.43 -16.98 -14.18
N LYS A 13 -8.26 -17.04 -15.24
CA LYS A 13 -9.66 -16.64 -15.11
C LYS A 13 -10.41 -17.64 -14.21
N GLY A 14 -11.11 -17.13 -13.19
CA GLY A 14 -11.86 -17.96 -12.23
C GLY A 14 -11.03 -18.41 -11.03
N TYR A 15 -9.79 -17.96 -10.92
CA TYR A 15 -8.92 -18.23 -9.77
C TYR A 15 -8.58 -16.96 -9.00
N VAL A 16 -8.34 -17.11 -7.70
CA VAL A 16 -7.66 -16.11 -6.90
C VAL A 16 -6.20 -16.03 -7.38
N PRO A 17 -5.58 -14.87 -7.50
CA PRO A 17 -4.15 -14.81 -7.85
C PRO A 17 -3.30 -15.65 -6.87
N ASP A 18 -2.23 -16.25 -7.39
CA ASP A 18 -1.21 -16.88 -6.56
C ASP A 18 -0.66 -15.90 -5.51
N TYR A 19 0.05 -16.43 -4.53
CA TYR A 19 0.67 -15.62 -3.48
C TYR A 19 1.62 -14.55 -4.06
N ASP A 20 2.46 -14.91 -5.03
CA ASP A 20 3.44 -14.01 -5.62
C ASP A 20 3.47 -14.07 -7.17
N PRO A 21 2.37 -13.66 -7.85
CA PRO A 21 2.29 -13.67 -9.30
C PRO A 21 3.14 -12.55 -9.92
N ASN A 22 3.50 -12.72 -11.20
CA ASN A 22 4.17 -11.68 -11.97
C ASN A 22 3.24 -10.49 -12.23
N ALA A 23 3.83 -9.30 -12.29
CA ALA A 23 3.17 -8.09 -12.76
C ALA A 23 3.07 -8.09 -14.30
N ARG A 24 1.92 -7.63 -14.82
CA ARG A 24 1.76 -7.34 -16.24
C ARG A 24 2.22 -5.91 -16.53
N TYR A 25 3.10 -5.77 -17.52
CA TYR A 25 3.62 -4.46 -17.89
C TYR A 25 2.57 -3.62 -18.62
N ASN A 26 2.37 -2.39 -18.14
CA ASN A 26 1.61 -1.35 -18.84
C ASN A 26 2.54 -0.15 -19.05
N VAL A 27 3.03 -0.02 -20.29
CA VAL A 27 4.01 1.02 -20.67
C VAL A 27 3.48 2.41 -20.34
N SER A 28 2.23 2.72 -20.73
CA SER A 28 1.64 4.05 -20.54
C SER A 28 1.54 4.41 -19.06
N ALA A 29 1.07 3.48 -18.22
CA ALA A 29 0.95 3.72 -16.78
C ALA A 29 2.33 3.87 -16.12
N ALA A 30 3.30 3.03 -16.49
CA ALA A 30 4.67 3.11 -15.97
C ALA A 30 5.37 4.42 -16.38
N GLU A 31 5.19 4.84 -17.63
CA GLU A 31 5.73 6.10 -18.16
C GLU A 31 5.13 7.33 -17.43
N GLN A 32 3.83 7.37 -17.23
CA GLN A 32 3.19 8.46 -16.51
C GLN A 32 3.60 8.52 -15.04
N LEU A 33 3.70 7.37 -14.37
CA LEU A 33 4.28 7.32 -13.03
C LEU A 33 5.72 7.80 -13.01
N GLY A 34 6.56 7.34 -13.94
CA GLY A 34 7.96 7.76 -14.04
C GLY A 34 8.13 9.27 -14.16
N ARG A 35 7.26 9.92 -14.94
CA ARG A 35 7.28 11.39 -15.15
C ARG A 35 6.96 12.20 -13.88
N VAL A 36 6.17 11.63 -12.96
CA VAL A 36 5.71 12.31 -11.75
C VAL A 36 6.43 11.84 -10.48
N MET A 37 7.40 10.94 -10.61
CA MET A 37 8.22 10.53 -9.48
C MET A 37 9.09 11.68 -9.00
N PRO A 38 9.12 11.94 -7.68
CA PRO A 38 9.96 12.98 -7.13
C PRO A 38 11.44 12.62 -7.26
N GLU A 39 12.24 13.62 -7.55
CA GLU A 39 13.69 13.51 -7.49
C GLU A 39 14.15 13.25 -6.04
N ASN A 40 15.25 12.52 -5.90
CA ASN A 40 15.87 12.28 -4.59
C ASN A 40 14.95 11.60 -3.56
N ALA A 41 14.01 10.79 -4.02
CA ALA A 41 13.14 10.01 -3.13
C ALA A 41 13.82 8.73 -2.63
N HIS A 42 13.41 8.26 -1.45
CA HIS A 42 13.71 6.92 -0.97
C HIS A 42 12.64 5.95 -1.43
N TRP A 43 13.06 4.91 -2.14
CA TRP A 43 12.14 3.87 -2.58
C TRP A 43 12.12 2.71 -1.58
N ILE A 44 10.93 2.37 -1.14
CA ILE A 44 10.66 1.30 -0.18
C ILE A 44 9.72 0.33 -0.89
N ILE A 45 10.15 -0.91 -1.05
CA ILE A 45 9.47 -1.85 -1.94
C ILE A 45 9.08 -3.10 -1.14
N SER A 46 7.83 -3.50 -1.22
CA SER A 46 7.37 -4.78 -0.70
C SER A 46 8.14 -5.96 -1.34
N PRO A 47 8.40 -7.06 -0.61
CA PRO A 47 9.23 -8.15 -1.12
C PRO A 47 8.64 -8.94 -2.29
N LEU A 48 7.32 -8.81 -2.56
CA LEU A 48 6.67 -9.59 -3.61
C LEU A 48 7.11 -9.17 -5.02
N LYS A 49 7.20 -10.12 -5.95
CA LYS A 49 7.69 -9.89 -7.33
C LYS A 49 6.95 -8.73 -8.01
N ARG A 50 5.62 -8.70 -7.91
CA ARG A 50 4.78 -7.70 -8.58
C ARG A 50 5.11 -6.26 -8.19
N THR A 51 5.51 -5.99 -6.94
CA THR A 51 5.93 -4.65 -6.50
C THR A 51 7.32 -4.31 -7.02
N ARG A 52 8.27 -5.24 -6.94
CA ARG A 52 9.63 -5.07 -7.48
C ARG A 52 9.61 -4.86 -9.00
N GLN A 53 8.83 -5.64 -9.72
CA GLN A 53 8.64 -5.51 -11.16
C GLN A 53 7.98 -4.18 -11.52
N THR A 54 7.00 -3.71 -10.71
CA THR A 54 6.38 -2.40 -10.92
C THR A 54 7.39 -1.27 -10.69
N ALA A 55 8.18 -1.33 -9.62
CA ALA A 55 9.23 -0.35 -9.37
C ALA A 55 10.24 -0.30 -10.52
N GLU A 56 10.66 -1.46 -11.05
CA GLU A 56 11.55 -1.53 -12.21
C GLU A 56 10.92 -0.96 -13.48
N GLN A 57 9.63 -1.25 -13.73
CA GLN A 57 8.89 -0.66 -14.85
C GLN A 57 8.86 0.88 -14.77
N VAL A 58 8.61 1.43 -13.59
CA VAL A 58 8.60 2.88 -13.37
C VAL A 58 10.00 3.49 -13.51
N ARG A 59 11.04 2.80 -13.01
CA ARG A 59 12.43 3.25 -13.11
C ARG A 59 12.89 3.47 -14.54
N GLN A 60 12.45 2.63 -15.48
CA GLN A 60 12.80 2.74 -16.91
C GLN A 60 12.28 4.04 -17.55
N HIS A 61 11.33 4.71 -16.92
CA HIS A 61 10.68 5.91 -17.41
C HIS A 61 10.93 7.16 -16.54
N LEU A 62 11.84 7.07 -15.58
CA LEU A 62 12.24 8.25 -14.82
C LEU A 62 12.80 9.32 -15.76
N ASN A 63 12.48 10.58 -15.49
CA ASN A 63 13.02 11.69 -16.25
C ASN A 63 14.56 11.66 -16.15
N HIS A 64 15.28 11.70 -17.30
CA HIS A 64 16.73 11.57 -17.35
C HIS A 64 17.50 12.63 -16.55
N GLN A 65 16.85 13.70 -16.13
CA GLN A 65 17.40 14.70 -15.21
C GLN A 65 17.16 14.33 -13.73
N ALA A 66 16.22 13.43 -13.45
CA ALA A 66 16.05 12.91 -12.12
C ALA A 66 17.17 11.90 -11.85
N GLN A 67 17.99 12.17 -10.84
CA GLN A 67 18.90 11.15 -10.34
C GLN A 67 18.07 9.95 -9.86
N TYR A 68 18.62 8.75 -10.05
CA TYR A 68 18.06 7.52 -9.48
C TYR A 68 17.62 7.75 -8.03
N PRO A 69 16.66 6.94 -7.50
CA PRO A 69 16.28 7.06 -6.10
C PRO A 69 17.51 7.12 -5.22
N LEU A 70 17.52 8.01 -4.23
CA LEU A 70 18.66 8.17 -3.30
C LEU A 70 19.04 6.88 -2.62
N SER A 71 18.04 6.07 -2.30
CA SER A 71 18.20 4.72 -1.79
C SER A 71 16.98 3.87 -2.13
N GLU A 72 17.18 2.57 -2.14
CA GLU A 72 16.14 1.58 -2.32
C GLU A 72 16.35 0.46 -1.30
N HIS A 73 15.29 -0.01 -0.68
CA HIS A 73 15.34 -1.21 0.13
C HIS A 73 14.03 -2.00 0.06
N ILE A 74 14.13 -3.29 0.34
CA ILE A 74 12.98 -4.19 0.44
C ILE A 74 12.50 -4.16 1.89
N GLU A 75 11.20 -3.87 2.07
CA GLU A 75 10.58 -3.76 3.38
C GLU A 75 9.54 -4.88 3.58
N PRO A 76 9.84 -5.88 4.40
CA PRO A 76 8.91 -6.99 4.66
C PRO A 76 7.60 -6.55 5.32
N ASP A 77 7.62 -5.52 6.15
CA ASP A 77 6.44 -5.11 6.92
C ASP A 77 5.32 -4.52 6.06
N ILE A 78 5.62 -4.10 4.81
CA ILE A 78 4.59 -3.60 3.89
C ILE A 78 4.11 -4.66 2.87
N ILE A 79 4.32 -5.94 3.16
CA ILE A 79 3.82 -7.05 2.34
C ILE A 79 2.28 -7.06 2.31
N GLU A 80 1.69 -7.64 1.24
CA GLU A 80 0.24 -7.78 1.13
C GLU A 80 -0.31 -8.78 2.16
N GLN A 81 -1.61 -8.69 2.44
CA GLN A 81 -2.33 -9.68 3.22
C GLN A 81 -2.05 -11.09 2.69
N ASP A 82 -1.66 -11.98 3.56
CA ASP A 82 -1.55 -13.40 3.21
C ASP A 82 -2.93 -14.05 3.17
N LEU A 83 -3.35 -14.47 1.99
CA LEU A 83 -4.61 -15.17 1.79
C LEU A 83 -4.51 -16.66 2.08
N GLY A 84 -3.36 -17.16 2.53
CA GLY A 84 -3.15 -18.55 2.89
C GLY A 84 -3.58 -19.52 1.78
N SER A 85 -4.41 -20.50 2.11
CA SER A 85 -4.88 -21.52 1.17
C SER A 85 -5.82 -20.99 0.07
N TRP A 86 -6.29 -19.74 0.18
CA TRP A 86 -7.09 -19.14 -0.90
C TRP A 86 -6.22 -18.63 -2.05
N ALA A 87 -4.93 -18.37 -1.83
CA ALA A 87 -4.02 -17.99 -2.91
C ALA A 87 -3.90 -19.11 -3.94
N GLY A 88 -4.20 -18.83 -5.20
CA GLY A 88 -4.23 -19.80 -6.30
C GLY A 88 -5.45 -20.75 -6.32
N ALA A 89 -6.37 -20.65 -5.36
CA ALA A 89 -7.57 -21.47 -5.32
C ALA A 89 -8.60 -21.05 -6.37
N GLN A 90 -9.51 -21.96 -6.72
CA GLN A 90 -10.67 -21.64 -7.54
C GLN A 90 -11.57 -20.63 -6.80
N LEU A 91 -11.94 -19.57 -7.49
CA LEU A 91 -12.77 -18.52 -6.90
C LEU A 91 -14.14 -19.04 -6.43
N ALA A 92 -14.68 -20.06 -7.11
CA ALA A 92 -15.93 -20.70 -6.71
C ALA A 92 -15.84 -21.37 -5.34
N ASP A 93 -14.74 -22.11 -5.08
CA ASP A 93 -14.52 -22.79 -3.81
C ASP A 93 -14.37 -21.78 -2.67
N VAL A 94 -13.63 -20.69 -2.91
CA VAL A 94 -13.51 -19.60 -1.92
C VAL A 94 -14.86 -18.96 -1.62
N TRP A 95 -15.72 -18.77 -2.63
CA TRP A 95 -17.07 -18.24 -2.42
C TRP A 95 -17.98 -19.20 -1.63
N GLU A 96 -17.83 -20.52 -1.79
CA GLU A 96 -18.55 -21.51 -0.97
C GLU A 96 -18.12 -21.41 0.50
N GLU A 97 -16.83 -21.29 0.78
CA GLU A 97 -16.33 -21.11 2.14
C GLU A 97 -16.81 -19.79 2.77
N LEU A 98 -16.90 -18.72 1.99
CA LEU A 98 -17.34 -17.40 2.45
C LEU A 98 -18.87 -17.28 2.58
N ALA A 99 -19.65 -18.16 1.92
CA ALA A 99 -21.10 -18.04 1.85
C ALA A 99 -21.81 -17.96 3.22
N PRO A 100 -21.42 -18.74 4.25
CA PRO A 100 -22.02 -18.70 5.58
C PRO A 100 -21.54 -17.52 6.45
N LEU A 101 -20.49 -16.81 6.03
CA LEU A 101 -19.86 -15.74 6.81
C LEU A 101 -20.54 -14.37 6.57
N PRO A 102 -20.41 -13.44 7.52
CA PRO A 102 -20.87 -12.06 7.31
C PRO A 102 -20.20 -11.45 6.08
N LYS A 103 -21.00 -10.81 5.24
CA LYS A 103 -20.54 -10.23 3.97
C LYS A 103 -20.11 -8.77 4.13
N HIS A 104 -19.21 -8.34 3.24
CA HIS A 104 -18.83 -6.96 3.02
C HIS A 104 -19.31 -6.50 1.64
N ASN A 105 -19.81 -5.25 1.51
CA ASN A 105 -20.41 -4.80 0.25
C ASN A 105 -19.37 -4.54 -0.86
N PHE A 106 -18.13 -4.20 -0.52
CA PHE A 106 -17.08 -3.77 -1.44
C PHE A 106 -15.83 -4.64 -1.40
N SER A 107 -15.81 -5.66 -0.56
CA SER A 107 -14.71 -6.61 -0.45
C SER A 107 -15.24 -8.04 -0.46
N PHE A 108 -14.45 -9.00 -0.94
CA PHE A 108 -14.84 -10.41 -0.90
C PHE A 108 -14.83 -10.99 0.52
N GLN A 109 -14.17 -10.32 1.47
CA GLN A 109 -14.10 -10.71 2.89
C GLN A 109 -14.28 -9.50 3.79
N ARG A 110 -14.64 -9.74 5.04
CA ARG A 110 -14.58 -8.74 6.12
C ARG A 110 -13.18 -8.71 6.75
N ALA A 111 -12.91 -7.65 7.50
CA ALA A 111 -11.61 -7.48 8.16
C ALA A 111 -11.25 -8.60 9.13
N GLU A 112 -12.25 -9.15 9.82
CA GLU A 112 -12.08 -10.27 10.77
C GLU A 112 -12.16 -11.66 10.12
N THR A 113 -12.40 -11.74 8.81
CA THR A 113 -12.42 -13.03 8.12
C THR A 113 -11.01 -13.62 8.07
N GLN A 114 -10.86 -14.84 8.59
CA GLN A 114 -9.59 -15.56 8.63
C GLN A 114 -9.45 -16.47 7.42
N PRO A 115 -8.61 -16.15 6.43
CA PRO A 115 -8.24 -17.11 5.40
C PRO A 115 -7.55 -18.34 6.03
N PRO A 116 -7.84 -19.58 5.59
CA PRO A 116 -7.16 -20.74 6.14
C PRO A 116 -5.64 -20.65 5.97
N ASN A 117 -4.90 -20.75 7.06
CA ASN A 117 -3.44 -20.55 7.12
C ASN A 117 -2.93 -19.18 6.66
N GLY A 118 -3.82 -18.19 6.58
CA GLY A 118 -3.48 -16.83 6.15
C GLY A 118 -3.60 -15.79 7.27
N GLU A 119 -3.55 -14.51 6.87
CA GLU A 119 -3.63 -13.33 7.74
C GLU A 119 -5.02 -12.69 7.62
N ARG A 120 -5.67 -12.29 8.74
CA ARG A 120 -6.86 -11.42 8.67
C ARG A 120 -6.45 -10.03 8.23
N PHE A 121 -7.33 -9.31 7.55
CA PHE A 121 -7.06 -7.91 7.23
C PHE A 121 -6.88 -7.05 8.50
N ALA A 122 -7.61 -7.36 9.58
CA ALA A 122 -7.42 -6.72 10.87
C ALA A 122 -5.99 -6.90 11.42
N ASP A 123 -5.38 -8.08 11.26
CA ASP A 123 -3.98 -8.33 11.69
C ASP A 123 -2.99 -7.58 10.80
N GLN A 124 -3.23 -7.50 9.49
CA GLN A 124 -2.44 -6.65 8.60
C GLN A 124 -2.52 -5.18 9.02
N CYS A 125 -3.69 -4.67 9.41
CA CYS A 125 -3.83 -3.30 9.93
C CYS A 125 -2.95 -3.07 11.16
N LEU A 126 -2.86 -4.03 12.08
CA LEU A 126 -1.99 -3.94 13.26
C LEU A 126 -0.50 -3.94 12.87
N ARG A 127 -0.10 -4.81 11.95
CA ARG A 127 1.28 -4.86 11.44
C ARG A 127 1.68 -3.55 10.78
N ILE A 128 0.83 -3.00 9.92
CA ILE A 128 1.06 -1.71 9.25
C ILE A 128 1.09 -0.56 10.25
N ALA A 129 0.21 -0.56 11.26
CA ALA A 129 0.23 0.44 12.33
C ALA A 129 1.55 0.43 13.09
N THR A 130 2.07 -0.75 13.42
CA THR A 130 3.37 -0.91 14.08
C THR A 130 4.52 -0.39 13.20
N TYR A 131 4.51 -0.73 11.90
CA TYR A 131 5.50 -0.23 10.95
C TYR A 131 5.46 1.30 10.86
N LEU A 132 4.28 1.90 10.68
CA LEU A 132 4.15 3.35 10.57
C LEU A 132 4.60 4.05 11.85
N HIS A 133 4.24 3.55 13.02
CA HIS A 133 4.70 4.10 14.29
C HIS A 133 6.25 4.09 14.39
N THR A 134 6.89 3.02 13.96
CA THR A 134 8.35 2.95 13.90
C THR A 134 8.93 4.02 12.96
N GLN A 135 8.31 4.23 11.79
CA GLN A 135 8.74 5.28 10.86
C GLN A 135 8.49 6.68 11.43
N GLU A 136 7.38 6.92 12.09
CA GLU A 136 7.08 8.19 12.76
C GLU A 136 8.15 8.56 13.79
N VAL A 137 8.53 7.62 14.65
CA VAL A 137 9.57 7.81 15.65
C VAL A 137 10.92 8.10 14.99
N ARG A 138 11.29 7.34 13.95
CA ARG A 138 12.53 7.52 13.21
C ARG A 138 12.60 8.90 12.54
N ILE A 139 11.54 9.29 11.82
CA ILE A 139 11.44 10.56 11.11
C ILE A 139 11.57 11.74 12.07
N ALA A 140 10.89 11.67 13.21
CA ALA A 140 10.98 12.70 14.24
C ALA A 140 12.40 12.82 14.82
N ALA A 141 13.05 11.68 15.12
CA ALA A 141 14.39 11.64 15.69
C ALA A 141 15.46 12.14 14.70
N GLU A 142 15.36 11.73 13.45
CA GLU A 142 16.32 12.07 12.37
C GLU A 142 16.03 13.41 11.71
N LYS A 143 14.86 14.01 11.99
CA LYS A 143 14.34 15.21 11.28
C LYS A 143 14.30 14.97 9.76
N ASP A 144 13.87 13.77 9.37
CA ASP A 144 13.85 13.33 7.99
C ASP A 144 12.75 14.08 7.21
N THR A 145 13.12 14.87 6.23
CA THR A 145 12.20 15.64 5.37
C THR A 145 12.10 15.06 3.96
N ARG A 146 12.70 13.90 3.70
CA ARG A 146 12.77 13.29 2.38
C ARG A 146 11.43 12.70 1.97
N THR A 147 11.21 12.61 0.68
CA THR A 147 10.05 11.90 0.14
C THR A 147 10.31 10.39 0.13
N HIS A 148 9.38 9.63 0.67
CA HIS A 148 9.35 8.17 0.66
C HIS A 148 8.33 7.70 -0.38
N VAL A 149 8.78 6.90 -1.35
CA VAL A 149 7.93 6.27 -2.37
C VAL A 149 7.81 4.78 -2.05
N MET A 150 6.59 4.33 -1.79
CA MET A 150 6.29 2.99 -1.33
C MET A 150 5.62 2.19 -2.46
N PHE A 151 6.27 1.14 -2.96
CA PHE A 151 5.63 0.20 -3.89
C PHE A 151 4.99 -0.93 -3.09
N ALA A 152 3.66 -0.92 -3.03
CA ALA A 152 2.89 -1.76 -2.14
C ALA A 152 1.63 -2.34 -2.82
N HIS A 153 0.62 -2.64 -2.02
CA HIS A 153 -0.55 -3.41 -2.39
C HIS A 153 -1.84 -2.73 -1.95
N ALA A 154 -2.99 -3.22 -2.42
CA ALA A 154 -4.27 -2.60 -2.14
C ALA A 154 -4.65 -2.67 -0.64
N HIS A 155 -4.53 -3.85 -0.01
CA HIS A 155 -4.86 -3.98 1.41
C HIS A 155 -3.82 -3.25 2.28
N THR A 156 -2.54 -3.30 1.91
CA THR A 156 -1.48 -2.52 2.59
C THR A 156 -1.82 -1.03 2.60
N ILE A 157 -2.21 -0.43 1.46
CA ILE A 157 -2.56 0.99 1.38
C ILE A 157 -3.84 1.30 2.18
N ARG A 158 -4.85 0.40 2.16
CA ARG A 158 -6.04 0.52 3.00
C ARG A 158 -5.71 0.49 4.49
N ALA A 159 -4.79 -0.39 4.91
CA ALA A 159 -4.31 -0.46 6.28
C ALA A 159 -3.59 0.83 6.71
N VAL A 160 -2.80 1.45 5.82
CA VAL A 160 -2.20 2.78 6.04
C VAL A 160 -3.29 3.82 6.28
N ILE A 161 -4.31 3.86 5.42
CA ILE A 161 -5.42 4.82 5.55
C ILE A 161 -6.19 4.58 6.87
N SER A 162 -6.44 3.31 7.22
CA SER A 162 -7.06 2.93 8.50
C SER A 162 -6.29 3.51 9.68
N HIS A 163 -4.96 3.34 9.71
CA HIS A 163 -4.10 3.88 10.77
C HIS A 163 -4.11 5.41 10.79
N CYS A 164 -3.83 6.06 9.66
CA CYS A 164 -3.68 7.51 9.58
C CYS A 164 -4.94 8.28 10.01
N PHE A 165 -6.12 7.72 9.72
CA PHE A 165 -7.41 8.36 10.00
C PHE A 165 -8.25 7.65 11.05
N ARG A 166 -7.70 6.65 11.73
CA ARG A 166 -8.37 5.86 12.77
C ARG A 166 -9.70 5.27 12.27
N LEU A 167 -9.70 4.83 11.01
CA LEU A 167 -10.86 4.16 10.44
C LEU A 167 -10.93 2.72 10.93
N ASP A 168 -12.16 2.26 11.16
CA ASP A 168 -12.43 0.85 11.32
C ASP A 168 -11.94 0.06 10.09
N PRO A 169 -11.28 -1.11 10.26
CA PRO A 169 -10.75 -1.89 9.14
C PRO A 169 -11.80 -2.27 8.08
N ASP A 170 -13.03 -2.63 8.47
CA ASP A 170 -14.10 -2.89 7.48
C ASP A 170 -14.42 -1.62 6.67
N THR A 171 -14.42 -0.44 7.30
CA THR A 171 -14.59 0.83 6.59
C THR A 171 -13.47 1.08 5.60
N ALA A 172 -12.22 0.78 5.95
CA ALA A 172 -11.08 0.92 5.07
C ALA A 172 -11.14 -0.01 3.84
N LEU A 173 -11.75 -1.21 3.96
CA LEU A 173 -12.00 -2.11 2.84
C LEU A 173 -12.92 -1.51 1.77
N SER A 174 -13.72 -0.50 2.09
CA SER A 174 -14.59 0.19 1.13
C SER A 174 -13.84 1.16 0.20
N ILE A 175 -12.56 1.43 0.47
CA ILE A 175 -11.77 2.39 -0.31
C ILE A 175 -11.21 1.72 -1.55
N ALA A 176 -11.51 2.27 -2.73
CA ALA A 176 -10.93 1.80 -3.99
C ALA A 176 -9.45 2.20 -4.08
N ILE A 177 -8.62 1.24 -4.45
CA ILE A 177 -7.19 1.46 -4.74
C ILE A 177 -6.88 0.73 -6.04
N ASP A 178 -6.65 1.45 -7.12
CA ASP A 178 -6.41 0.89 -8.45
C ASP A 178 -4.94 0.56 -8.70
N ASN A 179 -4.66 -0.36 -9.62
CA ASN A 179 -3.29 -0.66 -10.02
C ASN A 179 -2.60 0.59 -10.60
N TYR A 180 -1.32 0.78 -10.32
CA TYR A 180 -0.53 1.96 -10.64
C TYR A 180 -1.04 3.26 -10.02
N SER A 181 -2.09 3.26 -9.20
CA SER A 181 -2.56 4.47 -8.54
C SER A 181 -1.59 4.91 -7.44
N ARG A 182 -1.63 6.21 -7.15
CA ARG A 182 -0.88 6.84 -6.05
C ARG A 182 -1.83 7.30 -4.96
N THR A 183 -1.48 7.02 -3.71
CA THR A 183 -2.10 7.63 -2.52
C THR A 183 -1.03 8.39 -1.77
N ILE A 184 -1.26 9.69 -1.55
CA ILE A 184 -0.23 10.62 -1.09
C ILE A 184 -0.59 11.17 0.27
N PHE A 185 0.36 11.11 1.19
CA PHE A 185 0.23 11.64 2.54
C PHE A 185 1.40 12.57 2.86
N ASP A 186 1.08 13.65 3.57
CA ASP A 186 2.06 14.41 4.32
C ASP A 186 2.01 13.96 5.78
N TYR A 187 3.18 13.80 6.37
CA TYR A 187 3.35 13.55 7.80
C TYR A 187 4.04 14.74 8.45
N LEU A 188 3.43 15.28 9.48
CA LEU A 188 3.99 16.35 10.30
C LEU A 188 4.38 15.75 11.67
N PRO A 189 5.68 15.61 11.97
CA PRO A 189 6.11 15.13 13.28
C PRO A 189 5.57 16.04 14.39
N PRO A 190 5.20 15.47 15.55
CA PRO A 190 4.81 16.27 16.69
C PRO A 190 5.97 17.17 17.14
N GLU A 191 5.65 18.38 17.64
CA GLU A 191 6.66 19.22 18.25
C GLU A 191 7.23 18.54 19.50
N PRO A 192 8.53 18.76 19.80
CA PRO A 192 9.13 18.27 21.05
C PRO A 192 8.33 18.74 22.27
N GLU A 193 8.18 17.85 23.25
CA GLU A 193 7.50 18.15 24.50
C GLU A 193 8.05 19.45 25.14
N GLY A 194 7.17 20.36 25.45
CA GLY A 194 7.50 21.65 26.12
C GLY A 194 7.17 22.90 25.30
N ASN A 195 6.95 22.80 23.99
CA ASN A 195 6.65 23.98 23.16
C ASN A 195 5.15 24.21 22.88
N SER A 196 4.30 23.24 23.14
CA SER A 196 2.86 23.39 22.98
C SER A 196 2.11 22.85 24.19
N THR A 197 1.19 23.64 24.75
CA THR A 197 0.28 23.23 25.81
C THR A 197 -0.97 22.53 25.26
N LEU A 198 -1.13 22.43 23.95
CA LEU A 198 -2.29 21.88 23.27
C LEU A 198 -1.87 20.67 22.41
N THR A 199 -2.57 19.57 22.59
CA THR A 199 -2.49 18.44 21.67
C THR A 199 -3.13 18.85 20.34
N PRO A 200 -2.41 18.82 19.20
CA PRO A 200 -3.00 19.17 17.91
C PRO A 200 -4.22 18.31 17.60
N ALA A 201 -5.32 18.92 17.21
CA ALA A 201 -6.48 18.18 16.71
C ALA A 201 -6.17 17.60 15.29
N GLY A 202 -6.78 16.46 14.95
CA GLY A 202 -6.69 15.87 13.60
C GLY A 202 -5.52 14.92 13.38
N GLY A 203 -4.59 14.77 14.36
CA GLY A 203 -3.41 13.90 14.21
C GLY A 203 -2.33 14.49 13.31
N ASN A 204 -1.34 13.66 12.93
CA ASN A 204 -0.11 14.09 12.27
C ASN A 204 -0.07 13.76 10.76
N TRP A 205 -1.13 13.16 10.23
CA TRP A 205 -1.22 12.73 8.84
C TRP A 205 -2.24 13.55 8.06
N GLN A 206 -1.86 14.04 6.89
CA GLN A 206 -2.74 14.71 5.95
C GLN A 206 -2.82 13.94 4.64
N LEU A 207 -4.02 13.58 4.19
CA LEU A 207 -4.24 12.99 2.86
C LEU A 207 -4.21 14.10 1.80
N ARG A 208 -3.25 14.02 0.87
CA ARG A 208 -3.10 14.96 -0.25
C ARG A 208 -3.75 14.46 -1.52
N GLY A 209 -3.88 13.15 -1.65
CA GLY A 209 -4.52 12.52 -2.79
C GLY A 209 -4.79 11.06 -2.54
N LEU A 210 -5.94 10.59 -2.99
CA LEU A 210 -6.38 9.20 -2.84
C LEU A 210 -6.60 8.57 -4.20
N ASN A 211 -6.02 7.39 -4.42
CA ASN A 211 -6.25 6.60 -5.63
C ASN A 211 -6.07 7.40 -6.94
N ILE A 212 -5.05 8.28 -6.97
CA ILE A 212 -4.77 9.09 -8.16
C ILE A 212 -4.26 8.16 -9.26
N PRO A 213 -4.96 8.03 -10.40
CA PRO A 213 -4.55 7.12 -11.47
C PRO A 213 -3.23 7.56 -12.10
N ALA A 214 -2.50 6.60 -12.66
CA ALA A 214 -1.31 6.89 -13.46
C ALA A 214 -1.69 7.47 -14.84
N THR A 215 -2.82 7.01 -15.39
CA THR A 215 -3.37 7.51 -16.67
C THR A 215 -4.61 8.32 -16.37
N GLU A 216 -4.82 9.42 -17.11
CA GLU A 216 -6.12 10.05 -17.11
C GLU A 216 -7.19 9.05 -17.58
N PRO A 217 -8.41 9.11 -17.00
CA PRO A 217 -9.49 8.18 -17.33
C PRO A 217 -9.94 8.29 -18.78
#